data_2c2690f96a06de9a87069ebd19964ecc
#
_entry.id   2c2690f96a06de9a87069ebd19964ecc
#
_cell.length_a   1.000
_cell.length_b   1.000
_cell.length_c   1.000
_cell.angle_alpha   90.00
_cell.angle_beta   90.00
_cell.angle_gamma   90.00
#
_symmetry.space_group_name_H-M   'P 1'
#
loop_
_entity.id
_entity.type
_entity.pdbx_description
1 polymer ?
#
loop_
_entity_poly.entity_id
_entity_poly.type
_entity_poly.pdbx_seq_one_letter_code
_entity_poly.pdbx_strand_id
1 'polypeptide(L)'
;MLYSNLTLAGAYADLEVGKPVAGQVGAAHPPAWQVALKAGDLVRGRLDGDVSLRLLDAEGRPLRLLIDGLDQPREFLFVAAQDGRYAVRAEPLAIRPAARFSLSLEQVLPVGEQRRTPAALLSPTLRALQQHLATGGTSEGFWQTRAVEGTPLVEAIAGQPGKRLVTFLWRGARDNVRMFGAPTGNHEPLSRLGTSDVWFHSFEVPATTRLSYQMAPDVPVSDDRRVILASTRRDPLNPNTFADASGDAWLSRSRLELVDAPPQPWVAERAGVARGSLERRRLASEVLGNERDIYLYRPAGWRPGKADQALLVLFDAHAYTRQVPTPTILDNLIADGLIPPTAALIIANPSSQSRERELPPNPLFARFMAEELMPWASHQGLAAPASRTVVAGSSYGGLASAYLGLRHPELFGNVLSMSGSYWWPMAGDESGWLTREYVKAPRQPLRFYLQSGLFEGPKILDTNRHLRDVLLAKGYRVEQVEFPAGHDYLQWRGSLPCGLISLLGQGTQAVARACVP
;
A
#
# COMPACT_ATOMS: atom_id res chain seq x y z
N MET A 1 -9.93 61.91 16.26
CA MET A 1 -10.91 61.42 15.27
C MET A 1 -11.26 60.01 15.67
N LEU A 2 -12.46 59.87 16.23
CA LEU A 2 -13.04 58.59 16.68
C LEU A 2 -13.58 57.85 15.46
N TYR A 3 -12.96 56.70 15.12
CA TYR A 3 -13.57 55.79 14.17
C TYR A 3 -14.66 55.00 14.90
N SER A 4 -15.88 55.30 14.60
CA SER A 4 -17.05 54.53 15.03
C SER A 4 -17.02 53.18 14.35
N ASN A 5 -16.84 52.13 15.14
CA ASN A 5 -17.08 50.75 14.74
C ASN A 5 -18.58 50.55 14.51
N LEU A 6 -19.03 50.63 13.28
CA LEU A 6 -20.35 50.14 12.88
C LEU A 6 -20.27 48.60 12.80
N THR A 7 -20.66 47.94 13.87
CA THR A 7 -20.99 46.52 13.91
C THR A 7 -22.31 46.31 13.15
N LEU A 8 -22.22 46.04 11.85
CA LEU A 8 -23.34 45.47 11.11
C LEU A 8 -23.31 43.93 11.35
N ALA A 9 -24.00 43.50 12.40
CA ALA A 9 -24.40 42.11 12.55
C ALA A 9 -25.55 41.83 11.56
N GLY A 10 -25.26 41.81 10.28
CA GLY A 10 -26.14 41.24 9.26
C GLY A 10 -26.12 39.73 9.42
N ALA A 11 -27.28 39.12 9.64
CA ALA A 11 -27.37 37.65 9.67
C ALA A 11 -26.95 37.11 8.29
N TYR A 12 -25.80 36.41 8.24
CA TYR A 12 -25.39 35.70 7.05
C TYR A 12 -26.40 34.59 6.73
N ALA A 13 -26.60 34.30 5.45
CA ALA A 13 -27.43 33.16 5.04
C ALA A 13 -26.76 31.83 5.50
N ASP A 14 -27.57 30.86 5.89
CA ASP A 14 -27.07 29.58 6.32
C ASP A 14 -26.50 28.80 5.12
N LEU A 15 -25.34 28.14 5.32
CA LEU A 15 -24.74 27.23 4.38
C LEU A 15 -25.14 25.80 4.77
N GLU A 16 -25.92 25.15 3.91
CA GLU A 16 -26.44 23.80 4.16
C GLU A 16 -25.63 22.73 3.43
N VAL A 17 -25.44 21.57 4.07
CA VAL A 17 -24.77 20.41 3.47
C VAL A 17 -25.53 19.96 2.23
N GLY A 18 -24.80 19.76 1.12
CA GLY A 18 -25.34 19.30 -0.15
C GLY A 18 -26.09 20.35 -0.97
N LYS A 19 -26.22 21.61 -0.48
CA LYS A 19 -26.83 22.70 -1.23
C LYS A 19 -25.76 23.72 -1.65
N PRO A 20 -25.25 23.66 -2.88
CA PRO A 20 -24.26 24.63 -3.34
C PRO A 20 -24.88 26.04 -3.46
N VAL A 21 -24.10 27.04 -3.10
CA VAL A 21 -24.41 28.46 -3.32
C VAL A 21 -23.48 29.00 -4.39
N ALA A 22 -24.03 29.80 -5.30
CA ALA A 22 -23.27 30.42 -6.37
C ALA A 22 -23.46 31.94 -6.36
N GLY A 23 -22.44 32.65 -6.83
CA GLY A 23 -22.49 34.09 -6.85
C GLY A 23 -21.32 34.71 -7.63
N GLN A 24 -21.23 36.02 -7.47
CA GLN A 24 -20.13 36.81 -7.96
C GLN A 24 -19.58 37.66 -6.83
N VAL A 25 -18.27 37.64 -6.65
CA VAL A 25 -17.58 38.55 -5.73
C VAL A 25 -17.24 39.84 -6.41
N GLY A 26 -17.29 40.94 -5.63
CA GLY A 26 -16.81 42.26 -5.99
C GLY A 26 -16.14 42.92 -4.78
N ALA A 27 -15.36 43.97 -5.01
CA ALA A 27 -14.55 44.59 -3.96
C ALA A 27 -15.35 45.21 -2.80
N ALA A 28 -16.63 45.61 -3.03
CA ALA A 28 -17.37 46.40 -2.06
C ALA A 28 -18.04 45.58 -0.93
N HIS A 29 -18.57 44.38 -1.23
CA HIS A 29 -19.32 43.56 -0.26
C HIS A 29 -19.08 42.06 -0.55
N PRO A 30 -18.04 41.48 0.00
CA PRO A 30 -17.76 40.04 -0.17
C PRO A 30 -18.88 39.21 0.48
N PRO A 31 -19.52 38.28 -0.27
CA PRO A 31 -20.59 37.46 0.27
C PRO A 31 -20.06 36.47 1.31
N ALA A 32 -20.86 36.20 2.34
CA ALA A 32 -20.54 35.26 3.39
C ALA A 32 -21.76 34.42 3.78
N TRP A 33 -21.49 33.20 4.21
CA TRP A 33 -22.49 32.25 4.69
C TRP A 33 -22.05 31.70 6.04
N GLN A 34 -23.02 31.33 6.87
CA GLN A 34 -22.77 30.85 8.21
C GLN A 34 -23.17 29.38 8.36
N VAL A 35 -22.51 28.70 9.30
CA VAL A 35 -22.82 27.34 9.75
C VAL A 35 -22.71 27.27 11.26
N ALA A 36 -23.69 26.63 11.93
CA ALA A 36 -23.65 26.39 13.37
C ALA A 36 -22.90 25.08 13.65
N LEU A 37 -21.90 25.13 14.51
CA LEU A 37 -21.00 24.02 14.80
C LEU A 37 -20.78 23.86 16.31
N LYS A 38 -20.44 22.66 16.74
CA LYS A 38 -19.91 22.35 18.07
C LYS A 38 -18.39 22.21 18.04
N ALA A 39 -17.75 22.46 19.16
CA ALA A 39 -16.33 22.25 19.32
C ALA A 39 -15.94 20.82 18.89
N GLY A 40 -14.97 20.70 18.00
CA GLY A 40 -14.54 19.44 17.44
C GLY A 40 -15.26 18.98 16.16
N ASP A 41 -16.35 19.64 15.73
CA ASP A 41 -16.98 19.29 14.46
C ASP A 41 -16.02 19.54 13.29
N LEU A 42 -15.86 18.52 12.43
CA LEU A 42 -15.07 18.61 11.20
C LEU A 42 -15.98 19.06 10.06
N VAL A 43 -15.56 20.10 9.36
CA VAL A 43 -16.24 20.65 8.19
C VAL A 43 -15.41 20.39 6.94
N ARG A 44 -16.07 19.88 5.90
CA ARG A 44 -15.49 19.70 4.57
C ARG A 44 -16.37 20.40 3.53
N GLY A 45 -15.73 21.08 2.61
CA GLY A 45 -16.42 21.71 1.50
C GLY A 45 -15.51 21.96 0.31
N ARG A 46 -16.11 22.52 -0.73
CA ARG A 46 -15.46 22.79 -2.02
C ARG A 46 -15.82 24.17 -2.53
N LEU A 47 -14.86 24.82 -3.12
CA LEU A 47 -15.01 26.11 -3.81
C LEU A 47 -14.55 25.96 -5.27
N ASP A 48 -15.42 26.29 -6.20
CA ASP A 48 -15.10 26.42 -7.61
C ASP A 48 -15.17 27.91 -8.02
N GLY A 49 -14.17 28.40 -8.74
CA GLY A 49 -14.07 29.82 -9.13
C GLY A 49 -12.78 30.48 -8.63
N ASP A 50 -12.38 31.59 -9.25
CA ASP A 50 -11.13 32.29 -8.95
C ASP A 50 -11.32 33.31 -7.82
N VAL A 51 -11.58 32.80 -6.61
CA VAL A 51 -11.79 33.57 -5.38
C VAL A 51 -11.07 32.90 -4.22
N SER A 52 -10.70 33.67 -3.19
CA SER A 52 -10.23 33.13 -1.92
C SER A 52 -11.39 32.86 -0.97
N LEU A 53 -11.18 31.98 0.02
CA LEU A 53 -12.17 31.65 1.03
C LEU A 53 -11.59 31.86 2.43
N ARG A 54 -12.26 32.69 3.24
CA ARG A 54 -11.83 33.00 4.61
C ARG A 54 -12.84 32.50 5.63
N LEU A 55 -12.35 31.86 6.68
CA LEU A 55 -13.12 31.48 7.86
C LEU A 55 -13.17 32.66 8.83
N LEU A 56 -14.35 32.92 9.36
CA LEU A 56 -14.65 33.98 10.34
C LEU A 56 -15.29 33.35 11.58
N ASP A 57 -15.14 34.03 12.72
CA ASP A 57 -15.90 33.74 13.94
C ASP A 57 -17.30 34.34 13.90
N ALA A 58 -18.06 34.18 14.99
CA ALA A 58 -19.42 34.67 15.12
C ALA A 58 -19.52 36.21 15.07
N GLU A 59 -18.46 36.92 15.42
CA GLU A 59 -18.35 38.38 15.38
C GLU A 59 -17.82 38.88 14.02
N GLY A 60 -17.60 37.96 13.05
CA GLY A 60 -17.10 38.31 11.71
C GLY A 60 -15.60 38.58 11.65
N ARG A 61 -14.84 38.27 12.71
CA ARG A 61 -13.39 38.43 12.73
C ARG A 61 -12.74 37.27 11.99
N PRO A 62 -11.70 37.51 11.16
CA PRO A 62 -11.02 36.47 10.40
C PRO A 62 -10.24 35.52 11.32
N LEU A 63 -10.50 34.23 11.18
CA LEU A 63 -9.77 33.15 11.89
C LEU A 63 -8.63 32.59 11.05
N ARG A 64 -8.92 32.23 9.79
CA ARG A 64 -7.90 31.68 8.88
C ARG A 64 -8.32 31.77 7.42
N LEU A 65 -7.35 31.73 6.54
CA LEU A 65 -7.54 31.54 5.11
C LEU A 65 -7.73 30.05 4.84
N LEU A 66 -8.86 29.65 4.25
CA LEU A 66 -9.16 28.25 3.89
C LEU A 66 -8.67 27.91 2.49
N ILE A 67 -8.85 28.85 1.54
CA ILE A 67 -8.42 28.74 0.16
C ILE A 67 -7.83 30.09 -0.25
N ASP A 68 -6.63 30.09 -0.83
CA ASP A 68 -5.98 31.31 -1.35
C ASP A 68 -6.46 31.70 -2.76
N GLY A 69 -7.11 30.77 -3.47
CA GLY A 69 -7.64 30.98 -4.80
C GLY A 69 -6.60 30.82 -5.95
N LEU A 70 -5.35 30.51 -5.63
CA LEU A 70 -4.26 30.40 -6.61
C LEU A 70 -3.98 28.95 -7.01
N ASP A 71 -4.18 27.99 -6.10
CA ASP A 71 -3.86 26.59 -6.29
C ASP A 71 -5.07 25.65 -6.35
N GLN A 72 -4.84 24.46 -6.88
CA GLN A 72 -5.76 23.31 -6.86
C GLN A 72 -5.19 22.22 -5.95
N PRO A 73 -5.97 21.40 -5.25
CA PRO A 73 -7.44 21.31 -5.26
C PRO A 73 -8.11 22.40 -4.39
N ARG A 74 -9.32 22.79 -4.79
CA ARG A 74 -10.11 23.81 -4.08
C ARG A 74 -11.05 23.20 -3.03
N GLU A 75 -10.61 22.16 -2.36
CA GLU A 75 -11.26 21.61 -1.17
C GLU A 75 -10.80 22.36 0.07
N PHE A 76 -11.70 22.58 1.01
CA PHE A 76 -11.34 23.13 2.31
C PHE A 76 -11.79 22.23 3.45
N LEU A 77 -11.00 22.26 4.50
CA LEU A 77 -11.23 21.52 5.74
C LEU A 77 -10.92 22.42 6.93
N PHE A 78 -11.79 22.37 7.95
CA PHE A 78 -11.47 22.93 9.25
C PHE A 78 -12.21 22.20 10.37
N VAL A 79 -11.70 22.32 11.58
CA VAL A 79 -12.35 21.83 12.80
C VAL A 79 -12.79 23.03 13.62
N ALA A 80 -14.02 23.03 14.09
CA ALA A 80 -14.54 24.07 14.96
C ALA A 80 -13.79 24.07 16.30
N ALA A 81 -13.18 25.20 16.67
CA ALA A 81 -12.41 25.30 17.90
C ALA A 81 -13.30 25.39 19.16
N GLN A 82 -14.51 25.89 19.01
CA GLN A 82 -15.50 26.09 20.09
C GLN A 82 -16.93 26.00 19.55
N ASP A 83 -17.89 25.83 20.43
CA ASP A 83 -19.32 25.93 20.06
C ASP A 83 -19.64 27.30 19.53
N GLY A 84 -20.38 27.39 18.42
CA GLY A 84 -20.78 28.69 17.90
C GLY A 84 -21.16 28.71 16.44
N ARG A 85 -21.39 29.91 15.92
CA ARG A 85 -21.56 30.16 14.49
C ARG A 85 -20.23 30.55 13.88
N TYR A 86 -19.90 29.89 12.78
CA TYR A 86 -18.78 30.22 11.94
C TYR A 86 -19.29 30.74 10.61
N ALA A 87 -18.58 31.68 10.00
CA ALA A 87 -18.92 32.11 8.66
C ALA A 87 -17.75 31.84 7.69
N VAL A 88 -18.08 31.51 6.45
CA VAL A 88 -17.14 31.45 5.34
C VAL A 88 -17.43 32.57 4.38
N ARG A 89 -16.41 33.38 4.06
CA ARG A 89 -16.52 34.55 3.19
C ARG A 89 -15.70 34.37 1.93
N ALA A 90 -16.35 34.47 0.78
CA ALA A 90 -15.66 34.51 -0.50
C ALA A 90 -15.11 35.91 -0.77
N GLU A 91 -13.81 36.02 -1.06
CA GLU A 91 -13.12 37.30 -1.27
C GLU A 91 -12.49 37.35 -2.67
N PRO A 92 -12.51 38.52 -3.34
CA PRO A 92 -11.87 38.66 -4.63
C PRO A 92 -10.34 38.54 -4.51
N LEU A 93 -9.70 38.01 -5.55
CA LEU A 93 -8.23 38.05 -5.65
C LEU A 93 -7.77 39.45 -6.10
N ALA A 94 -6.61 39.90 -5.61
CA ALA A 94 -6.04 41.19 -6.03
C ALA A 94 -5.86 41.31 -7.55
N ILE A 95 -5.56 40.20 -8.21
CA ILE A 95 -5.39 40.12 -9.67
C ILE A 95 -6.73 39.99 -10.45
N ARG A 96 -7.84 39.68 -9.74
CA ARG A 96 -9.20 39.51 -10.30
C ARG A 96 -10.24 40.10 -9.34
N PRO A 97 -10.51 41.39 -9.43
CA PRO A 97 -11.39 42.07 -8.49
C PRO A 97 -12.88 41.68 -8.60
N ALA A 98 -13.25 40.94 -9.65
CA ALA A 98 -14.60 40.38 -9.83
C ALA A 98 -14.47 38.96 -10.45
N ALA A 99 -15.11 37.99 -9.80
CA ALA A 99 -15.12 36.61 -10.27
C ALA A 99 -16.39 35.87 -9.86
N ARG A 100 -16.83 34.93 -10.70
CA ARG A 100 -17.93 34.02 -10.32
C ARG A 100 -17.36 32.86 -9.51
N PHE A 101 -18.17 32.31 -8.62
CA PHE A 101 -17.82 31.15 -7.83
C PHE A 101 -19.06 30.29 -7.54
N SER A 102 -18.78 29.03 -7.14
CA SER A 102 -19.73 28.12 -6.52
C SER A 102 -19.08 27.54 -5.25
N LEU A 103 -19.77 27.63 -4.13
CA LEU A 103 -19.33 27.14 -2.83
C LEU A 103 -20.29 26.04 -2.37
N SER A 104 -19.79 24.90 -1.99
CA SER A 104 -20.56 23.80 -1.43
C SER A 104 -20.00 23.35 -0.09
N LEU A 105 -20.90 23.12 0.87
CA LEU A 105 -20.61 22.41 2.09
C LEU A 105 -20.93 20.94 1.84
N GLU A 106 -19.89 20.10 1.76
CA GLU A 106 -20.03 18.67 1.41
C GLU A 106 -20.38 17.83 2.64
N GLN A 107 -19.79 18.16 3.79
CA GLN A 107 -19.95 17.40 5.03
C GLN A 107 -19.72 18.25 6.26
N VAL A 108 -20.55 18.05 7.26
CA VAL A 108 -20.28 18.38 8.66
C VAL A 108 -20.29 17.06 9.42
N LEU A 109 -19.14 16.66 9.98
CA LEU A 109 -19.02 15.46 10.79
C LEU A 109 -18.98 15.85 12.26
N PRO A 110 -20.08 15.63 13.02
CA PRO A 110 -20.14 15.97 14.43
C PRO A 110 -19.08 15.27 15.26
N VAL A 111 -18.53 15.92 16.27
CA VAL A 111 -17.50 15.32 17.14
C VAL A 111 -17.94 13.98 17.74
N GLY A 112 -19.23 13.80 18.02
CA GLY A 112 -19.79 12.53 18.50
C GLY A 112 -19.71 11.39 17.50
N GLU A 113 -19.80 11.71 16.20
CA GLU A 113 -19.73 10.73 15.10
C GLU A 113 -18.28 10.45 14.66
N GLN A 114 -17.34 11.30 15.06
CA GLN A 114 -15.91 11.06 14.84
C GLN A 114 -15.35 9.99 15.79
N ARG A 115 -16.10 9.63 16.82
CA ARG A 115 -15.74 8.52 17.71
C ARG A 115 -15.88 7.22 16.95
N ARG A 116 -14.76 6.52 16.77
CA ARG A 116 -14.77 5.20 16.18
C ARG A 116 -15.53 4.23 17.09
N THR A 117 -16.38 3.40 16.49
CA THR A 117 -17.00 2.29 17.23
C THR A 117 -15.89 1.42 17.81
N PRO A 118 -15.90 1.12 19.11
CA PRO A 118 -14.92 0.23 19.71
C PRO A 118 -14.88 -1.12 18.99
N ALA A 119 -13.71 -1.72 18.87
CA ALA A 119 -13.57 -3.06 18.32
C ALA A 119 -14.42 -4.05 19.10
N ALA A 120 -15.11 -4.94 18.38
CA ALA A 120 -15.90 -6.00 19.01
C ALA A 120 -15.00 -6.90 19.85
N LEU A 121 -15.41 -7.18 21.08
CA LEU A 121 -14.69 -8.08 21.98
C LEU A 121 -15.02 -9.54 21.60
N LEU A 122 -14.36 -10.04 20.56
CA LEU A 122 -14.59 -11.39 20.04
C LEU A 122 -13.84 -12.47 20.83
N SER A 123 -12.66 -12.17 21.34
CA SER A 123 -11.77 -13.12 22.03
C SER A 123 -12.38 -13.65 23.33
N PRO A 124 -12.56 -14.98 23.48
CA PRO A 124 -12.92 -15.59 24.75
C PRO A 124 -11.95 -15.25 25.89
N THR A 125 -10.64 -15.27 25.61
CA THR A 125 -9.60 -14.92 26.59
C THR A 125 -9.76 -13.47 27.07
N LEU A 126 -10.02 -12.51 26.17
CA LEU A 126 -10.23 -11.13 26.57
C LEU A 126 -11.55 -10.90 27.29
N ARG A 127 -12.61 -11.66 26.99
CA ARG A 127 -13.86 -11.62 27.77
C ARG A 127 -13.64 -12.08 29.20
N ALA A 128 -12.88 -13.17 29.39
CA ALA A 128 -12.52 -13.65 30.74
C ALA A 128 -11.66 -12.61 31.49
N LEU A 129 -10.70 -11.97 30.79
CA LEU A 129 -9.92 -10.88 31.37
C LEU A 129 -10.81 -9.67 31.73
N GLN A 130 -11.76 -9.30 30.90
CA GLN A 130 -12.70 -8.21 31.20
C GLN A 130 -13.50 -8.49 32.48
N GLN A 131 -14.00 -9.71 32.63
CA GLN A 131 -14.71 -10.14 33.84
C GLN A 131 -13.80 -10.08 35.09
N HIS A 132 -12.56 -10.56 34.96
CA HIS A 132 -11.57 -10.50 36.04
C HIS A 132 -11.28 -9.05 36.48
N LEU A 133 -11.10 -8.16 35.51
CA LEU A 133 -10.89 -6.73 35.78
C LEU A 133 -12.11 -6.08 36.45
N ALA A 134 -13.32 -6.46 36.05
CA ALA A 134 -14.56 -5.93 36.62
C ALA A 134 -14.75 -6.34 38.12
N THR A 135 -14.10 -7.42 38.57
CA THR A 135 -14.11 -7.88 39.97
C THR A 135 -12.90 -7.37 40.79
N GLY A 136 -12.16 -6.37 40.25
CA GLY A 136 -11.02 -5.76 40.94
C GLY A 136 -9.67 -6.45 40.70
N GLY A 137 -9.63 -7.39 39.76
CA GLY A 137 -8.39 -8.04 39.32
C GLY A 137 -7.52 -7.10 38.49
N THR A 138 -6.30 -7.57 38.13
CA THR A 138 -5.35 -6.81 37.30
C THR A 138 -5.05 -7.54 35.99
N SER A 139 -4.49 -6.84 35.00
CA SER A 139 -4.04 -7.41 33.72
C SER A 139 -2.66 -8.11 33.81
N GLU A 140 -1.98 -8.06 34.96
CA GLU A 140 -0.59 -8.52 35.08
C GLU A 140 -0.41 -10.00 34.72
N GLY A 141 -1.25 -10.90 35.26
CA GLY A 141 -1.21 -12.33 34.93
C GLY A 141 -1.45 -12.62 33.45
N PHE A 142 -2.33 -11.84 32.82
CA PHE A 142 -2.53 -11.91 31.36
C PHE A 142 -1.25 -11.57 30.60
N TRP A 143 -0.57 -10.46 30.96
CA TRP A 143 0.65 -10.05 30.29
C TRP A 143 1.83 -11.00 30.54
N GLN A 144 1.91 -11.60 31.75
CA GLN A 144 2.89 -12.65 32.06
C GLN A 144 2.69 -13.86 31.13
N THR A 145 1.46 -14.28 30.90
CA THR A 145 1.14 -15.35 29.96
C THR A 145 1.53 -14.97 28.54
N ARG A 146 1.20 -13.75 28.11
CA ARG A 146 1.58 -13.25 26.76
C ARG A 146 3.09 -13.12 26.57
N ALA A 147 3.83 -12.78 27.61
CA ALA A 147 5.29 -12.74 27.57
C ALA A 147 5.93 -14.12 27.29
N VAL A 148 5.27 -15.18 27.74
CA VAL A 148 5.73 -16.57 27.51
C VAL A 148 5.24 -17.13 26.18
N GLU A 149 3.96 -16.95 25.88
CA GLU A 149 3.32 -17.53 24.69
C GLU A 149 3.44 -16.67 23.44
N GLY A 150 3.74 -15.39 23.61
CA GLY A 150 3.84 -14.41 22.54
C GLY A 150 2.51 -13.79 22.13
N THR A 151 2.62 -12.90 21.12
CA THR A 151 1.55 -12.20 20.44
C THR A 151 1.67 -12.38 18.91
N PRO A 152 0.58 -12.19 18.13
CA PRO A 152 -0.81 -12.00 18.55
C PRO A 152 -1.41 -13.23 19.21
N LEU A 153 -2.48 -13.04 20.00
CA LEU A 153 -3.26 -14.14 20.55
C LEU A 153 -4.04 -14.81 19.42
N VAL A 154 -3.87 -16.14 19.28
CA VAL A 154 -4.55 -16.94 18.24
C VAL A 154 -5.47 -17.95 18.92
N GLU A 155 -6.76 -17.88 18.58
CA GLU A 155 -7.79 -18.72 19.18
C GLU A 155 -8.58 -19.48 18.10
N ALA A 156 -9.04 -20.68 18.43
CA ALA A 156 -9.93 -21.44 17.56
C ALA A 156 -11.34 -20.82 17.54
N ILE A 157 -12.01 -20.90 16.38
CA ILE A 157 -13.41 -20.50 16.25
C ILE A 157 -14.26 -21.77 16.22
N ALA A 158 -15.21 -21.88 17.16
CA ALA A 158 -16.07 -23.05 17.24
C ALA A 158 -16.84 -23.29 15.93
N GLY A 159 -16.78 -24.52 15.41
CA GLY A 159 -17.43 -24.90 14.17
C GLY A 159 -16.75 -24.39 12.89
N GLN A 160 -15.62 -23.68 12.96
CA GLN A 160 -14.90 -23.13 11.81
C GLN A 160 -13.42 -23.53 11.79
N PRO A 161 -13.06 -24.80 11.55
CA PRO A 161 -11.68 -25.29 11.62
C PRO A 161 -10.74 -24.61 10.62
N GLY A 162 -11.27 -24.11 9.48
CA GLY A 162 -10.52 -23.40 8.46
C GLY A 162 -10.24 -21.92 8.77
N LYS A 163 -10.68 -21.44 9.95
CA LYS A 163 -10.44 -20.06 10.41
C LYS A 163 -9.80 -20.01 11.78
N ARG A 164 -9.22 -18.86 12.09
CA ARG A 164 -8.70 -18.50 13.42
C ARG A 164 -9.17 -17.10 13.79
N LEU A 165 -9.40 -16.90 15.08
CA LEU A 165 -9.55 -15.59 15.66
C LEU A 165 -8.15 -15.10 16.07
N VAL A 166 -7.67 -14.06 15.40
CA VAL A 166 -6.36 -13.44 15.70
C VAL A 166 -6.61 -12.10 16.38
N THR A 167 -6.16 -11.98 17.62
CA THR A 167 -6.27 -10.75 18.39
C THR A 167 -4.90 -10.11 18.55
N PHE A 168 -4.72 -8.98 17.88
CA PHE A 168 -3.54 -8.13 18.02
C PHE A 168 -3.64 -7.33 19.31
N LEU A 169 -2.52 -7.21 20.02
CA LEU A 169 -2.45 -6.68 21.37
C LEU A 169 -1.36 -5.63 21.49
N TRP A 170 -1.60 -4.66 22.38
CA TRP A 170 -0.60 -3.70 22.80
C TRP A 170 -0.77 -3.37 24.27
N ARG A 171 0.36 -3.23 25.01
CA ARG A 171 0.35 -2.88 26.44
C ARG A 171 0.74 -1.42 26.64
N GLY A 172 -0.07 -0.68 27.43
CA GLY A 172 0.35 0.56 28.07
C GLY A 172 0.39 1.80 27.20
N ALA A 173 -0.26 1.82 26.03
CA ALA A 173 -0.49 3.08 25.30
C ALA A 173 -1.45 3.98 26.08
N ARG A 174 -1.21 5.29 26.04
CA ARG A 174 -1.97 6.30 26.77
C ARG A 174 -3.24 6.68 26.04
N ASP A 175 -3.12 7.06 24.77
CA ASP A 175 -4.19 7.72 24.02
C ASP A 175 -4.76 6.86 22.89
N ASN A 176 -3.90 6.16 22.16
CA ASN A 176 -4.32 5.34 21.02
C ASN A 176 -3.25 4.32 20.60
N VAL A 177 -3.67 3.34 19.82
CA VAL A 177 -2.77 2.41 19.10
C VAL A 177 -3.31 2.21 17.70
N ARG A 178 -2.47 2.31 16.68
CA ARG A 178 -2.80 1.93 15.31
C ARG A 178 -1.95 0.73 14.86
N MET A 179 -2.53 -0.13 14.06
CA MET A 179 -1.88 -1.29 13.47
C MET A 179 -1.67 -1.08 11.98
N PHE A 180 -0.46 -1.34 11.50
CA PHE A 180 -0.10 -1.45 10.08
C PHE A 180 0.01 -2.91 9.68
N GLY A 181 -0.49 -3.26 8.50
CA GLY A 181 -0.52 -4.64 8.03
C GLY A 181 -1.69 -5.45 8.60
N ALA A 182 -2.78 -4.77 8.98
CA ALA A 182 -4.01 -5.44 9.41
C ALA A 182 -4.63 -6.27 8.27
N PRO A 183 -5.39 -7.33 8.62
CA PRO A 183 -6.09 -8.14 7.61
C PRO A 183 -7.28 -7.44 6.94
N THR A 184 -7.23 -6.13 6.77
CA THR A 184 -8.24 -5.29 6.12
C THR A 184 -7.64 -4.39 5.04
N GLY A 185 -6.30 -4.39 4.91
CA GLY A 185 -5.59 -3.45 4.04
C GLY A 185 -5.51 -2.01 4.57
N ASN A 186 -6.12 -1.73 5.73
CA ASN A 186 -6.16 -0.42 6.36
C ASN A 186 -5.20 -0.33 7.56
N HIS A 187 -5.05 0.88 8.07
CA HIS A 187 -4.36 1.14 9.34
C HIS A 187 -5.37 1.12 10.47
N GLU A 188 -5.62 -0.06 11.00
CA GLU A 188 -6.68 -0.28 11.96
C GLU A 188 -6.34 0.26 13.36
N PRO A 189 -7.27 0.95 14.03
CA PRO A 189 -7.13 1.31 15.42
C PRO A 189 -7.38 0.09 16.33
N LEU A 190 -6.61 -0.02 17.41
CA LEU A 190 -6.94 -0.89 18.50
C LEU A 190 -7.87 -0.16 19.49
N SER A 191 -8.74 -0.90 20.15
CA SER A 191 -9.60 -0.42 21.22
C SER A 191 -9.01 -0.77 22.56
N ARG A 192 -9.23 0.10 23.56
CA ARG A 192 -8.81 -0.17 24.93
C ARG A 192 -9.84 -1.06 25.62
N LEU A 193 -9.39 -2.07 26.36
CA LEU A 193 -10.24 -2.94 27.16
C LEU A 193 -10.62 -2.23 28.48
N GLY A 194 -11.78 -1.55 28.47
CA GLY A 194 -12.20 -0.71 29.60
C GLY A 194 -11.17 0.37 29.93
N THR A 195 -10.76 0.44 31.19
CA THR A 195 -9.73 1.37 31.68
C THR A 195 -8.37 0.73 31.86
N SER A 196 -8.21 -0.56 31.48
CA SER A 196 -6.96 -1.32 31.63
C SER A 196 -5.85 -0.80 30.70
N ASP A 197 -4.65 -1.39 30.85
CA ASP A 197 -3.50 -1.15 29.97
C ASP A 197 -3.52 -2.01 28.70
N VAL A 198 -4.61 -2.76 28.46
CA VAL A 198 -4.75 -3.68 27.31
C VAL A 198 -5.45 -2.99 26.15
N TRP A 199 -4.75 -2.92 25.03
CA TRP A 199 -5.30 -2.49 23.75
C TRP A 199 -5.41 -3.68 22.81
N PHE A 200 -6.50 -3.82 22.06
CA PHE A 200 -6.78 -4.98 21.24
C PHE A 200 -7.55 -4.67 19.97
N HIS A 201 -7.39 -5.51 18.96
CA HIS A 201 -8.29 -5.65 17.82
C HIS A 201 -8.27 -7.11 17.36
N SER A 202 -9.44 -7.70 17.18
CA SER A 202 -9.61 -9.11 16.78
C SER A 202 -10.11 -9.22 15.36
N PHE A 203 -9.54 -10.16 14.59
CA PHE A 203 -9.95 -10.47 13.22
C PHE A 203 -10.17 -11.97 13.08
N GLU A 204 -11.25 -12.34 12.38
CA GLU A 204 -11.42 -13.69 11.88
C GLU A 204 -10.70 -13.83 10.54
N VAL A 205 -9.74 -14.72 10.46
CA VAL A 205 -8.91 -14.90 9.27
C VAL A 205 -8.82 -16.39 8.88
N PRO A 206 -8.58 -16.72 7.59
CA PRO A 206 -8.25 -18.08 7.19
C PRO A 206 -7.08 -18.66 7.98
N ALA A 207 -7.12 -19.94 8.30
CA ALA A 207 -6.04 -20.63 9.02
C ALA A 207 -4.73 -20.68 8.21
N THR A 208 -4.77 -20.35 6.91
CA THR A 208 -3.63 -20.25 6.00
C THR A 208 -3.00 -18.84 5.97
N THR A 209 -3.39 -17.94 6.87
CA THR A 209 -2.94 -16.54 6.90
C THR A 209 -1.45 -16.40 7.18
N ARG A 210 -0.80 -15.54 6.40
CA ARG A 210 0.56 -15.02 6.62
C ARG A 210 0.59 -13.53 6.39
N LEU A 211 1.10 -12.76 7.37
CA LEU A 211 1.27 -11.31 7.23
C LEU A 211 2.39 -10.78 8.14
N SER A 212 2.92 -9.62 7.79
CA SER A 212 3.77 -8.83 8.67
C SER A 212 3.08 -7.56 9.12
N TYR A 213 3.29 -7.16 10.37
CA TYR A 213 2.63 -6.00 10.95
C TYR A 213 3.55 -5.18 11.85
N GLN A 214 3.15 -3.94 12.10
CA GLN A 214 3.76 -3.03 13.06
C GLN A 214 2.67 -2.34 13.86
N MET A 215 3.04 -1.88 15.06
CA MET A 215 2.17 -1.11 15.95
C MET A 215 2.67 0.32 16.07
N ALA A 216 1.75 1.27 16.14
CA ALA A 216 2.02 2.68 16.34
C ALA A 216 1.23 3.17 17.56
N PRO A 217 1.79 3.08 18.79
CA PRO A 217 1.16 3.60 19.98
C PRO A 217 1.32 5.11 20.06
N ASP A 218 0.31 5.76 20.63
CA ASP A 218 0.27 7.19 20.95
C ASP A 218 0.65 8.10 19.76
N VAL A 219 0.19 7.71 18.56
CA VAL A 219 0.41 8.53 17.37
C VAL A 219 -0.41 9.81 17.40
N PRO A 220 0.14 10.92 16.91
CA PRO A 220 -0.65 12.12 16.67
C PRO A 220 -1.86 11.83 15.76
N VAL A 221 -2.98 12.46 16.01
CA VAL A 221 -4.15 12.38 15.13
C VAL A 221 -3.79 13.01 13.79
N SER A 222 -3.52 12.17 12.81
CA SER A 222 -3.11 12.59 11.46
C SER A 222 -3.52 11.53 10.45
N ASP A 223 -3.95 11.96 9.27
CA ASP A 223 -4.14 11.09 8.12
C ASP A 223 -2.86 11.00 7.25
N ASP A 224 -1.84 11.80 7.56
CA ASP A 224 -0.54 11.67 6.90
C ASP A 224 0.14 10.36 7.33
N ARG A 225 0.19 9.42 6.38
CA ARG A 225 0.85 8.12 6.56
C ARG A 225 2.28 8.26 7.08
N ARG A 226 3.03 9.29 6.70
CA ARG A 226 4.41 9.49 7.14
C ARG A 226 4.50 9.79 8.64
N VAL A 227 3.55 10.57 9.18
CA VAL A 227 3.45 10.85 10.61
C VAL A 227 3.21 9.58 11.41
N ILE A 228 2.29 8.72 10.92
CA ILE A 228 1.98 7.45 11.56
C ILE A 228 3.19 6.50 11.46
N LEU A 229 3.81 6.39 10.29
CA LEU A 229 4.99 5.55 10.06
C LEU A 229 6.19 5.94 10.92
N ALA A 230 6.34 7.23 11.27
CA ALA A 230 7.43 7.70 12.12
C ALA A 230 7.42 7.11 13.54
N SER A 231 6.26 6.64 14.03
CA SER A 231 6.10 6.04 15.36
C SER A 231 5.88 4.53 15.35
N THR A 232 5.87 3.89 14.16
CA THR A 232 5.68 2.44 14.07
C THR A 232 6.87 1.66 14.62
N ARG A 233 6.58 0.54 15.26
CA ARG A 233 7.56 -0.40 15.79
C ARG A 233 6.99 -1.81 15.80
N ARG A 234 7.88 -2.78 15.97
CA ARG A 234 7.46 -4.17 16.17
C ARG A 234 6.65 -4.29 17.46
N ASP A 235 5.78 -5.28 17.46
CA ASP A 235 5.16 -5.79 18.67
C ASP A 235 6.24 -6.43 19.57
N PRO A 236 6.51 -5.90 20.77
CA PRO A 236 7.60 -6.36 21.63
C PRO A 236 7.40 -7.78 22.16
N LEU A 237 6.15 -8.25 22.23
CA LEU A 237 5.83 -9.60 22.71
C LEU A 237 5.74 -10.63 21.56
N ASN A 238 5.90 -10.22 20.30
CA ASN A 238 5.98 -11.15 19.19
C ASN A 238 7.44 -11.60 18.99
N PRO A 239 7.77 -12.89 19.23
CA PRO A 239 9.12 -13.40 19.06
C PRO A 239 9.55 -13.49 17.59
N ASN A 240 8.60 -13.49 16.65
CA ASN A 240 8.86 -13.68 15.24
C ASN A 240 9.08 -12.36 14.52
N THR A 241 10.26 -12.19 13.94
CA THR A 241 10.66 -10.99 13.20
C THR A 241 10.70 -11.24 11.71
N PHE A 242 10.23 -10.27 10.94
CA PHE A 242 10.52 -10.13 9.53
C PHE A 242 11.44 -8.92 9.36
N ALA A 243 12.73 -9.18 9.14
CA ALA A 243 13.75 -8.16 9.09
C ALA A 243 13.56 -7.21 7.91
N ASP A 244 13.86 -5.93 8.12
CA ASP A 244 13.91 -4.95 7.04
C ASP A 244 15.11 -5.19 6.12
N ALA A 245 15.00 -4.77 4.85
CA ALA A 245 16.05 -4.92 3.86
C ALA A 245 17.33 -4.12 4.19
N SER A 246 17.23 -3.03 4.96
CA SER A 246 18.38 -2.28 5.46
C SER A 246 19.10 -2.98 6.61
N GLY A 247 18.45 -3.94 7.27
CA GLY A 247 18.90 -4.56 8.51
C GLY A 247 18.58 -3.72 9.76
N ASP A 248 17.88 -2.60 9.60
CA ASP A 248 17.46 -1.76 10.71
C ASP A 248 16.36 -2.45 11.52
N ALA A 249 16.64 -2.68 12.81
CA ALA A 249 15.70 -3.31 13.73
C ALA A 249 14.40 -2.50 13.90
N TRP A 250 14.47 -1.17 13.82
CA TRP A 250 13.32 -0.28 13.94
C TRP A 250 12.34 -0.42 12.77
N LEU A 251 12.86 -0.60 11.55
CA LEU A 251 12.08 -0.78 10.34
C LEU A 251 11.56 -2.23 10.18
N SER A 252 12.10 -3.15 10.97
CA SER A 252 11.67 -4.56 10.96
C SER A 252 10.23 -4.71 11.45
N ARG A 253 9.56 -5.77 11.02
CA ARG A 253 8.15 -6.05 11.32
C ARG A 253 7.99 -7.27 12.21
N SER A 254 6.88 -7.34 12.93
CA SER A 254 6.42 -8.57 13.56
C SER A 254 5.79 -9.48 12.50
N ARG A 255 6.00 -10.79 12.63
CA ARG A 255 5.53 -11.79 11.66
C ARG A 255 4.44 -12.66 12.30
N LEU A 256 3.33 -12.81 11.60
CA LEU A 256 2.31 -13.82 11.86
C LEU A 256 2.31 -14.83 10.71
N GLU A 257 2.50 -16.09 11.05
CA GLU A 257 2.28 -17.23 10.15
C GLU A 257 1.44 -18.26 10.90
N LEU A 258 0.22 -18.46 10.46
CA LEU A 258 -0.65 -19.46 11.05
C LEU A 258 -0.23 -20.88 10.61
N VAL A 259 -0.64 -21.88 11.36
CA VAL A 259 -0.16 -23.26 11.25
C VAL A 259 -0.40 -23.88 9.87
N ASP A 260 -1.47 -23.47 9.19
CA ASP A 260 -1.83 -23.97 7.86
C ASP A 260 -1.33 -23.07 6.72
N ALA A 261 -0.54 -22.01 7.03
CA ALA A 261 0.03 -21.14 6.01
C ALA A 261 0.92 -21.95 5.05
N PRO A 262 0.77 -21.80 3.72
CA PRO A 262 1.56 -22.55 2.74
C PRO A 262 3.06 -22.41 3.01
N PRO A 263 3.85 -23.48 3.00
CA PRO A 263 5.28 -23.40 3.26
C PRO A 263 6.00 -22.55 2.20
N GLN A 264 7.15 -21.99 2.56
CA GLN A 264 8.03 -21.25 1.64
C GLN A 264 9.39 -21.96 1.55
N PRO A 265 9.48 -23.16 0.90
CA PRO A 265 10.64 -24.04 1.01
C PRO A 265 11.90 -23.53 0.29
N TRP A 266 11.73 -22.54 -0.61
CA TRP A 266 12.83 -22.04 -1.43
C TRP A 266 13.50 -20.77 -0.90
N VAL A 267 13.01 -20.19 0.20
CA VAL A 267 13.51 -18.89 0.70
C VAL A 267 14.74 -19.00 1.61
N ALA A 268 15.01 -20.18 2.15
CA ALA A 268 16.16 -20.42 3.02
C ALA A 268 17.29 -21.13 2.25
N GLU A 269 18.52 -20.81 2.60
CA GLU A 269 19.69 -21.54 2.09
C GLU A 269 19.61 -23.00 2.52
N ARG A 270 19.95 -23.90 1.61
CA ARG A 270 19.96 -25.36 1.83
C ARG A 270 21.36 -25.92 1.67
N ALA A 271 21.76 -26.81 2.55
CA ALA A 271 23.02 -27.55 2.42
C ALA A 271 23.04 -28.37 1.12
N GLY A 272 24.18 -28.39 0.43
CA GLY A 272 24.37 -29.15 -0.81
C GLY A 272 23.82 -28.46 -2.07
N VAL A 273 23.10 -27.35 -1.97
CA VAL A 273 22.70 -26.59 -3.15
C VAL A 273 23.84 -25.69 -3.60
N ALA A 274 24.23 -25.84 -4.88
CA ALA A 274 25.27 -25.02 -5.49
C ALA A 274 24.79 -23.56 -5.60
N ARG A 275 25.59 -22.64 -5.09
CA ARG A 275 25.26 -21.22 -5.08
C ARG A 275 25.72 -20.51 -6.34
N GLY A 276 24.86 -19.67 -6.89
CA GLY A 276 25.19 -18.72 -7.93
C GLY A 276 26.01 -17.53 -7.40
N SER A 277 26.41 -16.67 -8.31
CA SER A 277 27.11 -15.41 -7.99
C SER A 277 26.17 -14.23 -8.16
N LEU A 278 26.26 -13.25 -7.25
CA LEU A 278 25.56 -11.97 -7.34
C LEU A 278 26.58 -10.86 -7.45
N GLU A 279 26.58 -10.14 -8.56
CA GLU A 279 27.50 -9.05 -8.85
C GLU A 279 26.72 -7.73 -8.95
N ARG A 280 27.20 -6.67 -8.30
CA ARG A 280 26.65 -5.33 -8.42
C ARG A 280 27.43 -4.54 -9.46
N ARG A 281 26.72 -3.97 -10.42
CA ARG A 281 27.23 -3.06 -11.45
C ARG A 281 26.47 -1.76 -11.43
N ARG A 282 27.12 -0.67 -11.77
CA ARG A 282 26.48 0.63 -11.97
C ARG A 282 26.26 0.85 -13.46
N LEU A 283 25.06 1.27 -13.82
CA LEU A 283 24.66 1.60 -15.18
C LEU A 283 24.17 3.05 -15.23
N ALA A 284 24.85 3.87 -16.03
CA ALA A 284 24.38 5.20 -16.39
C ALA A 284 23.37 5.08 -17.55
N SER A 285 22.28 5.81 -17.46
CA SER A 285 21.25 5.88 -18.47
C SER A 285 21.19 7.26 -19.08
N GLU A 286 21.41 7.37 -20.38
CA GLU A 286 21.22 8.62 -21.13
C GLU A 286 19.73 8.94 -21.26
N VAL A 287 18.89 7.91 -21.49
CA VAL A 287 17.44 8.03 -21.63
C VAL A 287 16.78 8.59 -20.37
N LEU A 288 17.22 8.15 -19.19
CA LEU A 288 16.65 8.58 -17.91
C LEU A 288 17.42 9.71 -17.24
N GLY A 289 18.64 10.04 -17.72
CA GLY A 289 19.49 11.06 -17.14
C GLY A 289 19.91 10.74 -15.70
N ASN A 290 20.09 9.46 -15.34
CA ASN A 290 20.49 9.03 -14.01
C ASN A 290 21.34 7.77 -14.04
N GLU A 291 21.90 7.44 -12.87
CA GLU A 291 22.64 6.20 -12.66
C GLU A 291 21.91 5.31 -11.66
N ARG A 292 22.03 3.98 -11.85
CA ARG A 292 21.47 2.99 -10.94
C ARG A 292 22.33 1.75 -10.81
N ASP A 293 22.19 1.08 -9.68
CA ASP A 293 22.78 -0.22 -9.49
C ASP A 293 21.91 -1.29 -10.15
N ILE A 294 22.58 -2.19 -10.86
CA ILE A 294 22.02 -3.42 -11.43
C ILE A 294 22.74 -4.59 -10.77
N TYR A 295 21.99 -5.50 -10.19
CA TYR A 295 22.52 -6.72 -9.63
C TYR A 295 22.35 -7.85 -10.64
N LEU A 296 23.48 -8.45 -11.02
CA LEU A 296 23.58 -9.54 -11.98
C LEU A 296 23.73 -10.84 -11.20
N TYR A 297 22.68 -11.65 -11.19
CA TYR A 297 22.78 -13.01 -10.66
C TYR A 297 23.03 -14.00 -11.78
N ARG A 298 24.01 -14.89 -11.56
CA ARG A 298 24.32 -16.04 -12.44
C ARG A 298 24.28 -17.30 -11.60
N PRO A 299 23.45 -18.31 -11.96
CA PRO A 299 23.44 -19.59 -11.26
C PRO A 299 24.78 -20.32 -11.40
N ALA A 300 25.04 -21.26 -10.50
CA ALA A 300 26.22 -22.08 -10.57
C ALA A 300 26.34 -22.79 -11.95
N GLY A 301 27.51 -22.74 -12.55
CA GLY A 301 27.75 -23.34 -13.86
C GLY A 301 27.14 -22.56 -15.05
N TRP A 302 26.75 -21.31 -14.85
CA TRP A 302 26.23 -20.47 -15.94
C TRP A 302 27.21 -20.39 -17.13
N ARG A 303 26.70 -20.61 -18.34
CA ARG A 303 27.45 -20.45 -19.59
C ARG A 303 26.58 -19.68 -20.57
N PRO A 304 26.97 -18.45 -20.98
CA PRO A 304 26.18 -17.65 -21.92
C PRO A 304 25.80 -18.38 -23.21
N GLY A 305 24.62 -18.12 -23.75
CA GLY A 305 24.19 -18.57 -25.08
C GLY A 305 23.62 -19.98 -25.15
N LYS A 306 23.43 -20.69 -24.03
CA LYS A 306 22.75 -22.00 -24.05
C LYS A 306 21.25 -21.83 -24.27
N ALA A 307 20.68 -22.65 -25.14
CA ALA A 307 19.27 -22.53 -25.56
C ALA A 307 18.24 -22.87 -24.48
N ASP A 308 18.64 -23.59 -23.43
CA ASP A 308 17.80 -24.00 -22.31
C ASP A 308 17.72 -22.95 -21.17
N GLN A 309 18.45 -21.86 -21.28
CA GLN A 309 18.53 -20.81 -20.24
C GLN A 309 17.35 -19.84 -20.25
N ALA A 310 17.05 -19.28 -19.07
CA ALA A 310 16.03 -18.26 -18.87
C ALA A 310 16.63 -17.00 -18.22
N LEU A 311 15.90 -15.90 -18.32
CA LEU A 311 16.25 -14.62 -17.73
C LEU A 311 15.08 -14.06 -16.90
N LEU A 312 15.36 -13.70 -15.65
CA LEU A 312 14.47 -12.93 -14.79
C LEU A 312 14.90 -11.47 -14.77
N VAL A 313 14.00 -10.55 -15.06
CA VAL A 313 14.19 -9.11 -14.91
C VAL A 313 13.28 -8.64 -13.79
N LEU A 314 13.84 -8.11 -12.71
CA LEU A 314 13.12 -7.88 -11.46
C LEU A 314 13.43 -6.48 -10.91
N PHE A 315 12.41 -5.78 -10.43
CA PHE A 315 12.53 -4.44 -9.86
C PHE A 315 12.77 -4.47 -8.35
N ASP A 316 13.00 -3.28 -7.76
CA ASP A 316 13.16 -3.09 -6.31
C ASP A 316 14.30 -3.92 -5.68
N ALA A 317 15.50 -3.87 -6.29
CA ALA A 317 16.67 -4.69 -5.92
C ALA A 317 16.96 -4.68 -4.40
N HIS A 318 16.72 -3.56 -3.70
CA HIS A 318 16.97 -3.46 -2.27
C HIS A 318 16.19 -4.52 -1.47
N ALA A 319 14.91 -4.70 -1.79
CA ALA A 319 14.08 -5.72 -1.15
C ALA A 319 14.29 -7.13 -1.74
N TYR A 320 14.45 -7.21 -3.07
CA TYR A 320 14.54 -8.50 -3.78
C TYR A 320 15.94 -9.16 -3.76
N THR A 321 16.90 -8.53 -3.11
CA THR A 321 18.18 -9.18 -2.78
C THR A 321 18.28 -9.61 -1.32
N ARG A 322 17.29 -9.24 -0.46
CA ARG A 322 17.33 -9.44 1.00
C ARG A 322 16.03 -9.99 1.57
N GLN A 323 14.95 -9.19 1.64
CA GLN A 323 13.65 -9.63 2.18
C GLN A 323 13.01 -10.72 1.32
N VAL A 324 13.19 -10.63 0.00
CA VAL A 324 12.93 -11.68 -0.96
C VAL A 324 14.30 -12.14 -1.49
N PRO A 325 14.90 -13.22 -0.94
CA PRO A 325 16.25 -13.62 -1.26
C PRO A 325 16.31 -14.31 -2.63
N THR A 326 16.12 -13.52 -3.69
CA THR A 326 15.99 -14.00 -5.07
C THR A 326 17.15 -14.92 -5.51
N PRO A 327 18.43 -14.63 -5.19
CA PRO A 327 19.52 -15.56 -5.51
C PRO A 327 19.30 -16.96 -4.91
N THR A 328 19.00 -17.01 -3.62
CA THR A 328 18.73 -18.29 -2.91
C THR A 328 17.51 -19.02 -3.47
N ILE A 329 16.45 -18.26 -3.80
CA ILE A 329 15.24 -18.82 -4.42
C ILE A 329 15.58 -19.46 -5.76
N LEU A 330 16.36 -18.79 -6.61
CA LEU A 330 16.78 -19.32 -7.91
C LEU A 330 17.70 -20.54 -7.76
N ASP A 331 18.69 -20.50 -6.85
CA ASP A 331 19.55 -21.64 -6.56
C ASP A 331 18.73 -22.87 -6.18
N ASN A 332 17.78 -22.72 -5.26
CA ASN A 332 16.92 -23.80 -4.79
C ASN A 332 16.01 -24.35 -5.89
N LEU A 333 15.36 -23.49 -6.67
CA LEU A 333 14.46 -23.90 -7.76
C LEU A 333 15.21 -24.65 -8.88
N ILE A 334 16.40 -24.19 -9.22
CA ILE A 334 17.26 -24.85 -10.23
C ILE A 334 17.74 -26.20 -9.72
N ALA A 335 18.17 -26.27 -8.46
CA ALA A 335 18.61 -27.54 -7.84
C ALA A 335 17.48 -28.57 -7.76
N ASP A 336 16.23 -28.12 -7.53
CA ASP A 336 15.05 -28.99 -7.53
C ASP A 336 14.57 -29.36 -8.96
N GLY A 337 15.20 -28.81 -10.02
CA GLY A 337 14.78 -29.02 -11.41
C GLY A 337 13.42 -28.42 -11.76
N LEU A 338 12.92 -27.48 -10.95
CA LEU A 338 11.60 -26.86 -11.13
C LEU A 338 11.60 -25.78 -12.18
N ILE A 339 12.75 -25.14 -12.41
CA ILE A 339 12.98 -24.16 -13.47
C ILE A 339 14.31 -24.46 -14.18
N PRO A 340 14.47 -24.05 -15.44
CA PRO A 340 15.78 -24.15 -16.11
C PRO A 340 16.82 -23.24 -15.44
N PRO A 341 18.13 -23.39 -15.78
CA PRO A 341 19.13 -22.42 -15.36
C PRO A 341 18.69 -20.99 -15.70
N THR A 342 18.41 -20.20 -14.67
CA THR A 342 17.82 -18.86 -14.79
C THR A 342 18.76 -17.83 -14.19
N ALA A 343 19.25 -16.92 -15.02
CA ALA A 343 19.97 -15.73 -14.55
C ALA A 343 18.98 -14.61 -14.15
N ALA A 344 19.45 -13.63 -13.40
CA ALA A 344 18.60 -12.49 -13.07
C ALA A 344 19.30 -11.13 -13.20
N LEU A 345 18.54 -10.14 -13.66
CA LEU A 345 18.82 -8.72 -13.57
C LEU A 345 17.90 -8.14 -12.50
N ILE A 346 18.45 -7.69 -11.37
CA ILE A 346 17.66 -7.09 -10.31
C ILE A 346 18.00 -5.60 -10.27
N ILE A 347 17.01 -4.78 -10.58
CA ILE A 347 17.16 -3.35 -10.90
C ILE A 347 16.89 -2.52 -9.65
N ALA A 348 17.85 -1.70 -9.25
CA ALA A 348 17.66 -0.75 -8.16
C ALA A 348 16.98 0.53 -8.64
N ASN A 349 16.20 1.13 -7.74
CA ASN A 349 15.70 2.47 -7.93
C ASN A 349 16.72 3.45 -7.32
N PRO A 350 17.15 4.51 -8.03
CA PRO A 350 18.09 5.49 -7.47
C PRO A 350 17.57 6.17 -6.19
N SER A 351 16.26 6.38 -6.10
CA SER A 351 15.57 6.94 -4.94
C SER A 351 14.10 6.52 -4.91
N SER A 352 13.40 6.79 -3.80
CA SER A 352 11.94 6.59 -3.72
C SER A 352 11.20 7.45 -4.75
N GLN A 353 11.67 8.68 -4.98
CA GLN A 353 11.09 9.59 -5.98
C GLN A 353 11.27 9.06 -7.41
N SER A 354 12.45 8.52 -7.75
CA SER A 354 12.65 7.89 -9.05
C SER A 354 11.78 6.63 -9.22
N ARG A 355 11.61 5.84 -8.15
CA ARG A 355 10.69 4.69 -8.16
C ARG A 355 9.25 5.09 -8.50
N GLU A 356 8.74 6.14 -7.85
CA GLU A 356 7.38 6.65 -8.05
C GLU A 356 7.16 7.24 -9.46
N ARG A 357 8.20 7.75 -10.08
CA ARG A 357 8.16 8.33 -11.43
C ARG A 357 8.38 7.32 -12.53
N GLU A 358 9.22 6.31 -12.32
CA GLU A 358 9.72 5.41 -13.37
C GLU A 358 8.95 4.10 -13.47
N LEU A 359 8.55 3.49 -12.33
CA LEU A 359 7.84 2.20 -12.35
C LEU A 359 6.35 2.29 -12.76
N PRO A 360 5.57 3.33 -12.43
CA PRO A 360 4.29 3.53 -13.12
C PRO A 360 4.51 3.67 -14.63
N PRO A 361 3.50 3.43 -15.47
CA PRO A 361 3.62 3.47 -16.93
C PRO A 361 4.37 4.71 -17.43
N ASN A 362 5.61 4.52 -17.85
CA ASN A 362 6.54 5.57 -18.24
C ASN A 362 7.24 5.18 -19.54
N PRO A 363 6.98 5.90 -20.67
CA PRO A 363 7.61 5.59 -21.94
C PRO A 363 9.13 5.69 -21.93
N LEU A 364 9.71 6.62 -21.16
CA LEU A 364 11.18 6.75 -21.06
C LEU A 364 11.77 5.55 -20.30
N PHE A 365 11.09 5.06 -19.25
CA PHE A 365 11.55 3.87 -18.56
C PHE A 365 11.46 2.62 -19.46
N ALA A 366 10.38 2.48 -20.23
CA ALA A 366 10.26 1.39 -21.21
C ALA A 366 11.37 1.46 -22.26
N ARG A 367 11.70 2.66 -22.74
CA ARG A 367 12.80 2.90 -23.68
C ARG A 367 14.16 2.57 -23.07
N PHE A 368 14.44 2.98 -21.83
CA PHE A 368 15.64 2.58 -21.09
C PHE A 368 15.78 1.05 -21.02
N MET A 369 14.69 0.36 -20.68
CA MET A 369 14.69 -1.09 -20.62
C MET A 369 15.05 -1.72 -21.96
N ALA A 370 14.47 -1.25 -23.05
CA ALA A 370 14.63 -1.85 -24.38
C ALA A 370 15.95 -1.44 -25.08
N GLU A 371 16.33 -0.17 -25.00
CA GLU A 371 17.44 0.38 -25.78
C GLU A 371 18.78 0.37 -25.02
N GLU A 372 18.75 0.41 -23.68
CA GLU A 372 19.97 0.47 -22.88
C GLU A 372 20.18 -0.79 -22.03
N LEU A 373 19.23 -1.15 -21.14
CA LEU A 373 19.44 -2.22 -20.17
C LEU A 373 19.54 -3.61 -20.82
N MET A 374 18.58 -3.98 -21.68
CA MET A 374 18.56 -5.33 -22.26
C MET A 374 19.73 -5.57 -23.23
N PRO A 375 20.13 -4.62 -24.10
CA PRO A 375 21.36 -4.74 -24.87
C PRO A 375 22.61 -4.84 -23.99
N TRP A 376 22.72 -4.00 -22.96
CA TRP A 376 23.83 -4.06 -22.00
C TRP A 376 23.90 -5.42 -21.30
N ALA A 377 22.77 -5.95 -20.85
CA ALA A 377 22.69 -7.27 -20.22
C ALA A 377 23.15 -8.40 -21.16
N SER A 378 22.79 -8.30 -22.44
CA SER A 378 23.25 -9.25 -23.46
C SER A 378 24.78 -9.23 -23.59
N HIS A 379 25.42 -8.05 -23.57
CA HIS A 379 26.88 -7.92 -23.55
C HIS A 379 27.52 -8.48 -22.26
N GLN A 380 26.77 -8.51 -21.15
CA GLN A 380 27.19 -9.17 -19.92
C GLN A 380 26.99 -10.71 -19.94
N GLY A 381 26.55 -11.26 -21.06
CA GLY A 381 26.25 -12.68 -21.21
C GLY A 381 24.94 -13.13 -20.56
N LEU A 382 24.01 -12.19 -20.36
CA LEU A 382 22.68 -12.44 -19.78
C LEU A 382 21.63 -12.14 -20.85
N ALA A 383 21.31 -13.13 -21.65
CA ALA A 383 20.29 -13.04 -22.68
C ALA A 383 19.48 -14.34 -22.73
N ALA A 384 18.19 -14.20 -22.99
CA ALA A 384 17.28 -15.31 -23.28
C ALA A 384 16.22 -14.84 -24.29
N PRO A 385 15.60 -15.75 -25.07
CA PRO A 385 14.49 -15.37 -25.93
C PRO A 385 13.30 -14.87 -25.09
N ALA A 386 12.44 -14.03 -25.67
CA ALA A 386 11.28 -13.47 -24.98
C ALA A 386 10.43 -14.55 -24.28
N SER A 387 10.23 -15.70 -24.92
CA SER A 387 9.48 -16.84 -24.37
C SER A 387 10.07 -17.44 -23.08
N ARG A 388 11.33 -17.11 -22.76
CA ARG A 388 12.05 -17.52 -21.54
C ARG A 388 12.53 -16.32 -20.71
N THR A 389 12.14 -15.11 -21.07
CA THR A 389 12.39 -13.90 -20.29
C THR A 389 11.15 -13.57 -19.48
N VAL A 390 11.31 -13.49 -18.15
CA VAL A 390 10.26 -13.10 -17.19
C VAL A 390 10.56 -11.70 -16.72
N VAL A 391 9.64 -10.76 -16.89
CA VAL A 391 9.67 -9.47 -16.22
C VAL A 391 8.77 -9.52 -14.99
N ALA A 392 9.31 -9.17 -13.83
CA ALA A 392 8.69 -9.40 -12.53
C ALA A 392 8.79 -8.21 -11.58
N GLY A 393 7.80 -8.08 -10.69
CA GLY A 393 7.83 -7.11 -9.62
C GLY A 393 6.57 -7.11 -8.78
N SER A 394 6.58 -6.32 -7.71
CA SER A 394 5.44 -6.13 -6.82
C SER A 394 4.97 -4.68 -6.80
N SER A 395 3.66 -4.47 -6.53
CA SER A 395 3.09 -3.13 -6.44
C SER A 395 3.31 -2.33 -7.75
N TYR A 396 4.01 -1.19 -7.71
CA TYR A 396 4.43 -0.47 -8.92
C TYR A 396 5.34 -1.32 -9.82
N GLY A 397 6.15 -2.22 -9.23
CA GLY A 397 6.95 -3.15 -10.03
C GLY A 397 6.09 -4.17 -10.79
N GLY A 398 4.97 -4.62 -10.22
CA GLY A 398 3.98 -5.45 -10.91
C GLY A 398 3.27 -4.70 -12.05
N LEU A 399 2.92 -3.45 -11.81
CA LEU A 399 2.37 -2.55 -12.84
C LEU A 399 3.37 -2.33 -13.99
N ALA A 400 4.65 -2.04 -13.66
CA ALA A 400 5.74 -1.90 -14.63
C ALA A 400 5.94 -3.17 -15.46
N SER A 401 5.88 -4.35 -14.81
CA SER A 401 6.04 -5.63 -15.50
C SER A 401 4.96 -5.86 -16.56
N ALA A 402 3.70 -5.60 -16.21
CA ALA A 402 2.61 -5.70 -17.17
C ALA A 402 2.71 -4.64 -18.27
N TYR A 403 3.12 -3.41 -17.95
CA TYR A 403 3.32 -2.35 -18.94
C TYR A 403 4.43 -2.70 -19.92
N LEU A 404 5.57 -3.19 -19.45
CA LEU A 404 6.70 -3.60 -20.29
C LEU A 404 6.37 -4.80 -21.17
N GLY A 405 5.62 -5.79 -20.64
CA GLY A 405 5.12 -6.89 -21.47
C GLY A 405 4.24 -6.41 -22.62
N LEU A 406 3.38 -5.41 -22.38
CA LEU A 406 2.55 -4.82 -23.42
C LEU A 406 3.36 -4.03 -24.47
N ARG A 407 4.39 -3.30 -24.03
CA ARG A 407 5.18 -2.40 -24.89
C ARG A 407 6.29 -3.09 -25.65
N HIS A 408 6.90 -4.12 -25.05
CA HIS A 408 8.06 -4.85 -25.55
C HIS A 408 7.88 -6.37 -25.44
N PRO A 409 6.83 -6.94 -26.09
CA PRO A 409 6.58 -8.38 -26.07
C PRO A 409 7.69 -9.19 -26.76
N GLU A 410 8.50 -8.54 -27.61
CA GLU A 410 9.69 -9.12 -28.25
C GLU A 410 10.85 -9.36 -27.28
N LEU A 411 10.84 -8.67 -26.12
CA LEU A 411 11.82 -8.83 -25.03
C LEU A 411 11.28 -9.63 -23.86
N PHE A 412 10.00 -9.44 -23.52
CA PHE A 412 9.37 -9.97 -22.30
C PHE A 412 8.14 -10.80 -22.65
N GLY A 413 8.30 -12.10 -22.82
CA GLY A 413 7.19 -13.00 -23.12
C GLY A 413 6.40 -13.48 -21.91
N ASN A 414 6.90 -13.21 -20.68
CA ASN A 414 6.28 -13.65 -19.45
C ASN A 414 6.22 -12.52 -18.43
N VAL A 415 5.04 -12.28 -17.87
CA VAL A 415 4.77 -11.25 -16.88
C VAL A 415 4.45 -11.90 -15.54
N LEU A 416 5.24 -11.60 -14.51
CA LEU A 416 5.00 -12.02 -13.13
C LEU A 416 4.70 -10.78 -12.29
N SER A 417 3.45 -10.61 -11.92
CA SER A 417 2.99 -9.45 -11.15
C SER A 417 2.46 -9.87 -9.78
N MET A 418 3.06 -9.34 -8.73
CA MET A 418 2.61 -9.54 -7.36
C MET A 418 1.96 -8.26 -6.85
N SER A 419 0.66 -8.32 -6.54
CA SER A 419 -0.10 -7.17 -6.02
C SER A 419 0.05 -5.92 -6.87
N GLY A 420 -0.07 -6.06 -8.19
CA GLY A 420 0.16 -4.97 -9.15
C GLY A 420 -0.75 -3.77 -8.92
N SER A 421 -0.20 -2.56 -9.02
CA SER A 421 -0.92 -1.30 -8.78
C SER A 421 -1.81 -0.89 -9.97
N TYR A 422 -2.68 -1.79 -10.44
CA TYR A 422 -3.51 -1.57 -11.64
C TYR A 422 -4.60 -0.51 -11.47
N TRP A 423 -4.82 -0.04 -10.26
CA TRP A 423 -5.62 1.16 -9.97
C TRP A 423 -4.99 2.46 -10.47
N TRP A 424 -3.71 2.45 -10.81
CA TRP A 424 -2.97 3.66 -11.16
C TRP A 424 -3.57 4.36 -12.38
N PRO A 425 -3.88 5.67 -12.28
CA PRO A 425 -4.34 6.48 -13.41
C PRO A 425 -3.16 7.09 -14.16
N MET A 426 -3.23 7.19 -15.49
CA MET A 426 -2.37 8.13 -16.22
C MET A 426 -2.83 9.57 -15.90
N ALA A 427 -1.93 10.55 -15.96
CA ALA A 427 -2.28 11.94 -15.72
C ALA A 427 -3.49 12.37 -16.58
N GLY A 428 -4.55 12.85 -15.92
CA GLY A 428 -5.80 13.24 -16.57
C GLY A 428 -6.74 12.08 -16.97
N ASP A 429 -6.46 10.84 -16.54
CA ASP A 429 -7.27 9.66 -16.85
C ASP A 429 -7.86 9.02 -15.57
N GLU A 430 -8.83 8.12 -15.75
CA GLU A 430 -9.44 7.38 -14.66
C GLU A 430 -8.55 6.22 -14.17
N SER A 431 -8.85 5.70 -12.99
CA SER A 431 -8.26 4.47 -12.46
C SER A 431 -8.33 3.31 -13.45
N GLY A 432 -7.31 2.43 -13.46
CA GLY A 432 -7.29 1.25 -14.32
C GLY A 432 -6.83 1.51 -15.76
N TRP A 433 -6.03 2.55 -15.96
CA TRP A 433 -5.52 2.92 -17.29
C TRP A 433 -4.86 1.74 -18.02
N LEU A 434 -3.95 1.00 -17.40
CA LEU A 434 -3.24 -0.11 -18.06
C LEU A 434 -4.19 -1.25 -18.49
N THR A 435 -5.21 -1.52 -17.69
CA THR A 435 -6.24 -2.54 -18.05
C THR A 435 -6.96 -2.14 -19.32
N ARG A 436 -7.31 -0.83 -19.48
CA ARG A 436 -7.90 -0.31 -20.71
C ARG A 436 -6.95 -0.38 -21.91
N GLU A 437 -5.65 -0.16 -21.69
CA GLU A 437 -4.66 -0.33 -22.77
C GLU A 437 -4.58 -1.79 -23.24
N TYR A 438 -4.68 -2.76 -22.34
CA TYR A 438 -4.79 -4.18 -22.74
C TYR A 438 -6.08 -4.47 -23.51
N VAL A 439 -7.20 -3.82 -23.19
CA VAL A 439 -8.44 -3.95 -23.98
C VAL A 439 -8.23 -3.48 -25.42
N LYS A 440 -7.60 -2.32 -25.61
CA LYS A 440 -7.38 -1.67 -26.92
C LYS A 440 -6.33 -2.40 -27.77
N ALA A 441 -5.24 -2.85 -27.16
CA ALA A 441 -4.12 -3.44 -27.88
C ALA A 441 -4.47 -4.80 -28.52
N PRO A 442 -3.89 -5.17 -29.67
CA PRO A 442 -3.98 -6.52 -30.17
C PRO A 442 -3.35 -7.50 -29.19
N ARG A 443 -3.81 -8.76 -29.18
CA ARG A 443 -3.23 -9.81 -28.34
C ARG A 443 -1.76 -10.01 -28.68
N GLN A 444 -0.90 -9.94 -27.65
CA GLN A 444 0.55 -10.17 -27.74
C GLN A 444 0.90 -11.63 -27.33
N PRO A 445 2.07 -12.17 -27.67
CA PRO A 445 2.50 -13.51 -27.28
C PRO A 445 2.99 -13.54 -25.82
N LEU A 446 2.12 -13.19 -24.87
CA LEU A 446 2.42 -13.06 -23.45
C LEU A 446 1.74 -14.16 -22.63
N ARG A 447 2.39 -14.52 -21.52
CA ARG A 447 1.83 -15.33 -20.43
C ARG A 447 1.91 -14.54 -19.12
N PHE A 448 0.94 -14.76 -18.24
CA PHE A 448 0.82 -14.02 -17.00
C PHE A 448 0.73 -14.94 -15.79
N TYR A 449 1.47 -14.59 -14.76
CA TYR A 449 1.21 -15.03 -13.40
C TYR A 449 0.89 -13.79 -12.55
N LEU A 450 -0.31 -13.76 -12.00
CA LEU A 450 -0.81 -12.66 -11.17
C LEU A 450 -1.01 -13.18 -9.75
N GLN A 451 -0.51 -12.46 -8.75
CA GLN A 451 -0.75 -12.76 -7.35
C GLN A 451 -1.29 -11.53 -6.63
N SER A 452 -2.22 -11.72 -5.72
CA SER A 452 -2.76 -10.68 -4.83
C SER A 452 -2.96 -11.21 -3.42
N GLY A 453 -2.94 -10.31 -2.44
CA GLY A 453 -3.31 -10.62 -1.06
C GLY A 453 -4.79 -10.34 -0.82
N LEU A 454 -5.51 -11.26 -0.16
CA LEU A 454 -6.92 -11.07 0.18
C LEU A 454 -7.17 -9.89 1.13
N PHE A 455 -6.14 -9.43 1.84
CA PHE A 455 -6.22 -8.33 2.80
C PHE A 455 -5.74 -6.99 2.23
N GLU A 456 -5.54 -6.88 0.91
CA GLU A 456 -5.04 -5.63 0.29
C GLU A 456 -6.14 -4.59 0.00
N GLY A 457 -7.38 -4.93 0.24
CA GLY A 457 -8.53 -4.08 -0.02
C GLY A 457 -8.88 -3.93 -1.52
N PRO A 458 -10.03 -3.30 -1.83
CA PRO A 458 -10.58 -3.26 -3.20
C PRO A 458 -9.65 -2.60 -4.21
N LYS A 459 -8.92 -1.58 -3.79
CA LYS A 459 -8.02 -0.82 -4.67
C LYS A 459 -6.96 -1.69 -5.35
N ILE A 460 -6.42 -2.70 -4.65
CA ILE A 460 -5.46 -3.65 -5.22
C ILE A 460 -6.19 -4.89 -5.72
N LEU A 461 -6.97 -5.54 -4.85
CA LEU A 461 -7.56 -6.85 -5.12
C LEU A 461 -8.50 -6.81 -6.34
N ASP A 462 -9.45 -5.87 -6.37
CA ASP A 462 -10.43 -5.80 -7.44
C ASP A 462 -9.80 -5.38 -8.77
N THR A 463 -8.81 -4.47 -8.75
CA THR A 463 -8.14 -4.07 -10.00
C THR A 463 -7.25 -5.16 -10.58
N ASN A 464 -6.64 -6.02 -9.74
CA ASN A 464 -5.93 -7.21 -10.20
C ASN A 464 -6.88 -8.26 -10.80
N ARG A 465 -8.03 -8.50 -10.16
CA ARG A 465 -9.10 -9.35 -10.71
C ARG A 465 -9.62 -8.82 -12.03
N HIS A 466 -9.87 -7.51 -12.13
CA HIS A 466 -10.33 -6.89 -13.37
C HIS A 466 -9.31 -7.06 -14.51
N LEU A 467 -8.01 -6.83 -14.26
CA LEU A 467 -6.99 -7.10 -15.27
C LEU A 467 -6.99 -8.57 -15.70
N ARG A 468 -7.04 -9.52 -14.74
CA ARG A 468 -7.17 -10.95 -15.04
C ARG A 468 -8.32 -11.24 -16.00
N ASP A 469 -9.50 -10.71 -15.70
CA ASP A 469 -10.71 -10.99 -16.47
C ASP A 469 -10.58 -10.45 -17.90
N VAL A 470 -10.02 -9.26 -18.06
CA VAL A 470 -9.71 -8.70 -19.38
C VAL A 470 -8.70 -9.55 -20.15
N LEU A 471 -7.61 -9.98 -19.49
CA LEU A 471 -6.61 -10.83 -20.12
C LEU A 471 -7.17 -12.18 -20.55
N LEU A 472 -7.98 -12.82 -19.70
CA LEU A 472 -8.67 -14.08 -20.02
C LEU A 472 -9.65 -13.91 -21.20
N ALA A 473 -10.46 -12.85 -21.20
CA ALA A 473 -11.37 -12.53 -22.30
C ALA A 473 -10.66 -12.30 -23.64
N LYS A 474 -9.41 -11.80 -23.59
CA LYS A 474 -8.55 -11.64 -24.76
C LYS A 474 -7.78 -12.91 -25.15
N GLY A 475 -7.99 -14.03 -24.46
CA GLY A 475 -7.37 -15.32 -24.75
C GLY A 475 -5.91 -15.43 -24.32
N TYR A 476 -5.43 -14.60 -23.37
CA TYR A 476 -4.12 -14.79 -22.77
C TYR A 476 -4.11 -16.00 -21.83
N ARG A 477 -2.94 -16.66 -21.71
CA ARG A 477 -2.71 -17.64 -20.64
C ARG A 477 -2.43 -16.88 -19.35
N VAL A 478 -3.33 -16.96 -18.39
CA VAL A 478 -3.25 -16.29 -17.09
C VAL A 478 -3.42 -17.31 -15.98
N GLU A 479 -2.49 -17.33 -15.05
CA GLU A 479 -2.65 -17.96 -13.75
C GLU A 479 -2.76 -16.86 -12.69
N GLN A 480 -3.82 -16.90 -11.87
CA GLN A 480 -3.96 -15.97 -10.75
C GLN A 480 -4.13 -16.75 -9.46
N VAL A 481 -3.41 -16.33 -8.43
CA VAL A 481 -3.47 -16.89 -7.09
C VAL A 481 -3.67 -15.76 -6.06
N GLU A 482 -4.60 -15.99 -5.12
CA GLU A 482 -4.91 -15.04 -4.05
C GLU A 482 -4.59 -15.70 -2.71
N PHE A 483 -3.70 -15.10 -1.93
CA PHE A 483 -3.31 -15.62 -0.62
C PHE A 483 -3.94 -14.80 0.52
N PRO A 484 -4.26 -15.42 1.68
CA PRO A 484 -4.64 -14.70 2.89
C PRO A 484 -3.44 -13.93 3.47
N ALA A 485 -3.09 -12.86 2.81
CA ALA A 485 -1.93 -12.01 3.09
C ALA A 485 -2.25 -10.54 2.75
N GLY A 486 -1.42 -9.61 3.24
CA GLY A 486 -1.46 -8.20 2.87
C GLY A 486 -0.45 -7.82 1.79
N HIS A 487 -0.24 -6.52 1.59
CA HIS A 487 0.72 -5.93 0.65
C HIS A 487 2.15 -6.02 1.22
N ASP A 488 2.81 -7.19 1.08
CA ASP A 488 3.89 -7.58 1.97
C ASP A 488 4.95 -8.46 1.29
N TYR A 489 6.22 -8.10 1.44
CA TYR A 489 7.37 -8.92 1.00
C TYR A 489 7.43 -10.29 1.67
N LEU A 490 6.87 -10.47 2.86
CA LEU A 490 6.78 -11.76 3.53
C LEU A 490 5.96 -12.77 2.70
N GLN A 491 4.91 -12.31 2.03
CA GLN A 491 4.15 -13.15 1.09
C GLN A 491 4.84 -13.20 -0.28
N TRP A 492 5.31 -12.08 -0.81
CA TRP A 492 5.91 -12.04 -2.15
C TRP A 492 7.15 -12.92 -2.29
N ARG A 493 7.92 -13.14 -1.20
CA ARG A 493 9.04 -14.09 -1.23
C ARG A 493 8.59 -15.56 -1.46
N GLY A 494 7.35 -15.90 -1.08
CA GLY A 494 6.74 -17.19 -1.39
C GLY A 494 6.07 -17.24 -2.76
N SER A 495 5.57 -16.10 -3.24
CA SER A 495 4.87 -16.00 -4.53
C SER A 495 5.83 -15.93 -5.72
N LEU A 496 7.01 -15.34 -5.56
CA LEU A 496 8.02 -15.28 -6.62
C LEU A 496 8.41 -16.67 -7.16
N PRO A 497 8.79 -17.66 -6.32
CA PRO A 497 9.10 -19.00 -6.82
C PRO A 497 7.91 -19.65 -7.52
N CYS A 498 6.69 -19.49 -7.00
CA CYS A 498 5.50 -20.07 -7.62
C CYS A 498 5.23 -19.49 -9.02
N GLY A 499 5.37 -18.18 -9.18
CA GLY A 499 5.25 -17.55 -10.50
C GLY A 499 6.35 -17.98 -11.48
N LEU A 500 7.58 -18.14 -11.01
CA LEU A 500 8.68 -18.65 -11.85
C LEU A 500 8.43 -20.09 -12.31
N ILE A 501 7.93 -20.95 -11.43
CA ILE A 501 7.58 -22.33 -11.78
C ILE A 501 6.43 -22.36 -12.80
N SER A 502 5.38 -21.54 -12.59
CA SER A 502 4.26 -21.44 -13.52
C SER A 502 4.70 -20.99 -14.92
N LEU A 503 5.62 -20.04 -15.01
CA LEU A 503 6.02 -19.43 -16.28
C LEU A 503 7.18 -20.15 -16.98
N LEU A 504 8.12 -20.74 -16.23
CA LEU A 504 9.33 -21.35 -16.75
C LEU A 504 9.43 -22.86 -16.51
N GLY A 505 8.61 -23.40 -15.60
CA GLY A 505 8.72 -24.79 -15.16
C GLY A 505 8.41 -25.81 -16.25
N GLN A 506 9.05 -26.98 -16.13
CA GLN A 506 8.89 -28.12 -17.04
C GLN A 506 8.19 -29.32 -16.41
N GLY A 507 7.74 -29.22 -15.14
CA GLY A 507 7.18 -30.36 -14.40
C GLY A 507 6.06 -29.97 -13.42
N THR A 508 5.10 -30.88 -13.21
CA THR A 508 3.75 -30.51 -12.76
C THR A 508 3.33 -31.00 -11.37
N GLN A 509 4.07 -31.77 -10.59
CA GLN A 509 3.47 -32.45 -9.41
C GLN A 509 3.96 -32.06 -8.02
N ALA A 510 5.18 -31.59 -7.80
CA ALA A 510 5.71 -31.30 -6.45
C ALA A 510 5.31 -29.92 -5.89
N VAL A 511 4.76 -29.06 -6.71
CA VAL A 511 4.60 -27.61 -6.46
C VAL A 511 3.29 -27.26 -5.76
N ALA A 512 2.29 -28.14 -5.81
CA ALA A 512 0.90 -27.80 -5.46
C ALA A 512 0.73 -27.21 -4.04
N ARG A 513 1.43 -27.75 -3.01
CA ARG A 513 1.17 -27.35 -1.62
C ARG A 513 1.78 -26.00 -1.23
N ALA A 514 2.91 -25.64 -1.81
CA ALA A 514 3.58 -24.36 -1.50
C ALA A 514 2.98 -23.17 -2.26
N CYS A 515 2.31 -23.43 -3.39
CA CYS A 515 1.82 -22.42 -4.32
C CYS A 515 0.30 -22.29 -4.35
N VAL A 516 -0.42 -23.07 -3.53
CA VAL A 516 -1.87 -22.99 -3.37
C VAL A 516 -2.19 -22.43 -1.99
N PRO A 517 -3.08 -21.41 -1.87
CA PRO A 517 -3.45 -20.75 -0.61
C PRO A 517 -4.22 -21.65 0.36
#